data_d17f8588f0d2318c960e978812456a84
#
_entry.id   d17f8588f0d2318c960e978812456a84
#
_cell.length_a   1.000
_cell.length_b   1.000
_cell.length_c   1.000
_cell.angle_alpha   90.00
_cell.angle_beta   90.00
_cell.angle_gamma   90.00
#
_symmetry.space_group_name_H-M   'P 1'
#
loop_
_entity.id
_entity.type
_entity.pdbx_description
1 polymer ?
#
loop_
_entity_poly.entity_id
_entity_poly.type
_entity_poly.pdbx_seq_one_letter_code
_entity_poly.pdbx_strand_id
1 'polypeptide(L)'
;MHKPLKPILLLLSSALLFTACASLEPLRGDIQRNSLSDGYADYLSQPDFSEQFTHVTALEARIIALSSDEPLAMGALGSALVEIQPASLTGHYALTRFYQHVDASQAANRHEQLFQQLQNQILASGDGSAARPYQVLSKADAELLIRGQARSLVGGIYQNSETMPLQLLLLSRSTNASPVTADYFDLSKLIPAISEQDIGPASASNAWDILRILADKEDSAARAAIGTYLAKQRRYESAIGWLQLASREDNLLAHTLLARIFWYQSGLADREPAGEQKLKTAKTAEELIQLAVDNHVKAIGLGSTESMYTLGRLLLEDSNMPVIDNNSSPTLSRQTKKDRAVDLLEQAGGLGHAESLLYLASQYQRGILLPANEDRANRLFAEAANLRNPKAVISYARYITASPERRPETQLRPLLQELADAGSPEAMVVLGNLYAKGIDVKQSSRRAVRWYKKAVTQVQASHHGDAAVINEVAWNLAVSDQKALLKPSYAQSIMDTMMRNNKQVQNHPEYLDTWAATYAANGNFVKAIELQKRALHYARIQERTDVIAILQTHLESFEAGAHITDRTP
;
A
#
# COMPACT_ATOMS: atom_id res chain seq x y z
N MET A 1 -41.79 16.13 70.32
CA MET A 1 -42.89 15.85 69.40
C MET A 1 -42.40 16.15 67.95
N HIS A 2 -41.85 15.17 67.29
CA HIS A 2 -41.41 15.24 65.88
C HIS A 2 -42.36 14.41 65.04
N LYS A 3 -43.02 15.04 64.08
CA LYS A 3 -43.81 14.32 63.07
C LYS A 3 -42.88 13.95 61.93
N PRO A 4 -42.98 12.73 61.38
CA PRO A 4 -42.18 12.34 60.22
C PRO A 4 -42.82 12.83 58.93
N LEU A 5 -41.99 13.42 58.05
CA LEU A 5 -42.32 13.67 56.64
C LEU A 5 -42.31 12.33 55.89
N LYS A 6 -43.41 12.02 55.26
CA LYS A 6 -43.58 10.86 54.36
C LYS A 6 -42.93 11.15 52.98
N PRO A 7 -42.46 10.13 52.30
CA PRO A 7 -41.79 10.25 51.02
C PRO A 7 -42.84 10.39 49.89
N ILE A 8 -42.84 11.51 49.19
CA ILE A 8 -43.52 11.76 47.91
C ILE A 8 -42.43 11.98 46.88
N LEU A 9 -41.72 10.91 46.50
CA LEU A 9 -40.72 10.99 45.40
C LEU A 9 -40.51 9.65 44.67
N LEU A 10 -41.57 8.85 44.50
CA LEU A 10 -41.44 7.56 43.80
C LEU A 10 -42.58 7.23 42.83
N LEU A 11 -43.31 8.24 42.35
CA LEU A 11 -44.43 8.03 41.40
C LEU A 11 -44.35 8.88 40.13
N LEU A 12 -43.27 9.64 39.94
CA LEU A 12 -43.06 10.44 38.70
C LEU A 12 -42.10 9.82 37.69
N SER A 13 -41.39 8.76 38.07
CA SER A 13 -40.46 8.08 37.15
C SER A 13 -41.07 6.95 36.30
N SER A 14 -42.24 6.45 36.68
CA SER A 14 -42.92 5.38 35.93
C SER A 14 -43.91 5.88 34.86
N ALA A 15 -44.33 7.15 34.92
CA ALA A 15 -45.24 7.72 33.94
C ALA A 15 -44.54 8.25 32.66
N LEU A 16 -43.24 8.59 32.73
CA LEU A 16 -42.45 9.03 31.56
C LEU A 16 -41.99 7.88 30.68
N LEU A 17 -41.91 6.67 31.19
CA LEU A 17 -41.55 5.47 30.41
C LEU A 17 -42.73 4.93 29.59
N PHE A 18 -43.98 5.22 29.95
CA PHE A 18 -45.15 4.75 29.20
C PHE A 18 -45.61 5.72 28.10
N THR A 19 -45.23 6.99 28.16
CA THR A 19 -45.58 7.96 27.10
C THR A 19 -44.60 7.90 25.90
N ALA A 20 -43.41 7.36 26.08
CA ALA A 20 -42.48 7.14 24.94
C ALA A 20 -42.91 5.97 24.07
N CYS A 21 -43.73 5.04 24.53
CA CYS A 21 -44.28 3.94 23.71
C CYS A 21 -45.51 4.32 22.90
N ALA A 22 -46.19 5.44 23.21
CA ALA A 22 -47.45 5.82 22.54
C ALA A 22 -47.29 6.71 21.30
N SER A 23 -46.10 7.21 21.07
CA SER A 23 -45.79 8.07 19.87
C SER A 23 -45.13 7.31 18.69
N LEU A 24 -45.08 5.98 18.75
CA LEU A 24 -44.47 5.14 17.72
C LEU A 24 -45.42 4.74 16.59
N GLU A 25 -46.58 5.36 16.43
CA GLU A 25 -47.54 5.02 15.37
C GLU A 25 -47.50 5.79 14.04
N PRO A 26 -46.66 6.73 13.72
CA PRO A 26 -46.70 7.29 12.34
C PRO A 26 -45.87 6.57 11.30
N LEU A 27 -45.13 5.49 11.60
CA LEU A 27 -44.25 4.83 10.64
C LEU A 27 -44.93 3.73 9.78
N ARG A 28 -46.26 3.69 9.73
CA ARG A 28 -47.00 2.67 8.97
C ARG A 28 -47.05 2.89 7.44
N GLY A 29 -46.53 4.01 6.93
CA GLY A 29 -46.68 4.45 5.53
C GLY A 29 -45.50 4.21 4.59
N ASP A 30 -44.26 3.99 5.08
CA ASP A 30 -43.06 4.31 4.27
C ASP A 30 -42.05 3.18 4.00
N ILE A 31 -42.43 1.93 4.15
CA ILE A 31 -41.53 0.80 3.79
C ILE A 31 -41.22 0.77 2.26
N GLN A 32 -42.00 1.45 1.42
CA GLN A 32 -41.76 1.51 -0.03
C GLN A 32 -40.93 2.71 -0.50
N ARG A 33 -40.60 3.69 0.36
CA ARG A 33 -39.84 4.91 -0.03
C ARG A 33 -38.39 4.94 0.43
N ASN A 34 -37.92 4.01 1.24
CA ASN A 34 -36.58 4.06 1.78
C ASN A 34 -35.57 3.35 0.91
N SER A 35 -35.31 3.89 -0.29
CA SER A 35 -34.04 3.61 -0.95
C SER A 35 -32.93 4.32 -0.17
N LEU A 36 -31.72 3.74 -0.14
CA LEU A 36 -30.51 4.37 0.43
C LEU A 36 -30.33 5.78 -0.16
N SER A 37 -30.59 5.92 -1.47
CA SER A 37 -30.48 7.18 -2.20
C SER A 37 -31.42 8.27 -1.68
N ASP A 38 -32.68 7.91 -1.41
CA ASP A 38 -33.68 8.89 -0.97
C ASP A 38 -33.41 9.30 0.50
N GLY A 39 -33.08 8.34 1.37
CA GLY A 39 -32.72 8.61 2.75
C GLY A 39 -31.45 9.45 2.88
N TYR A 40 -30.48 9.26 2.00
CA TYR A 40 -29.29 10.11 1.94
C TYR A 40 -29.61 11.52 1.43
N ALA A 41 -30.45 11.63 0.39
CA ALA A 41 -30.87 12.94 -0.13
C ALA A 41 -31.65 13.74 0.91
N ASP A 42 -32.58 13.10 1.62
CA ASP A 42 -33.35 13.74 2.69
C ASP A 42 -32.46 14.25 3.82
N TYR A 43 -31.49 13.44 4.25
CA TYR A 43 -30.54 13.84 5.31
C TYR A 43 -29.63 14.98 4.86
N LEU A 44 -29.06 14.90 3.66
CA LEU A 44 -28.14 15.92 3.12
C LEU A 44 -28.82 17.26 2.82
N SER A 45 -30.15 17.28 2.63
CA SER A 45 -30.93 18.50 2.35
C SER A 45 -31.47 19.21 3.58
N GLN A 46 -31.18 18.72 4.80
CA GLN A 46 -31.66 19.35 6.03
C GLN A 46 -31.09 20.76 6.23
N PRO A 47 -31.90 21.74 6.64
CA PRO A 47 -31.49 23.16 6.75
C PRO A 47 -30.27 23.38 7.66
N ASP A 48 -30.14 22.57 8.74
CA ASP A 48 -29.09 22.68 9.74
C ASP A 48 -28.10 21.52 9.62
N PHE A 49 -27.78 21.12 8.39
CA PHE A 49 -27.01 19.89 8.12
C PHE A 49 -25.68 19.82 8.89
N SER A 50 -24.93 20.92 9.00
CA SER A 50 -23.63 20.95 9.71
C SER A 50 -23.76 20.63 11.19
N GLU A 51 -24.82 21.14 11.86
CA GLU A 51 -25.12 20.84 13.26
C GLU A 51 -25.60 19.38 13.39
N GLN A 52 -26.50 18.95 12.52
CA GLN A 52 -27.01 17.58 12.48
C GLN A 52 -25.88 16.57 12.22
N PHE A 53 -24.99 16.86 11.29
CA PHE A 53 -23.82 16.01 11.01
C PHE A 53 -22.92 15.85 12.24
N THR A 54 -22.68 16.95 12.96
CA THR A 54 -21.90 16.92 14.20
C THR A 54 -22.59 16.06 15.28
N HIS A 55 -23.91 16.18 15.37
CA HIS A 55 -24.71 15.40 16.33
C HIS A 55 -24.78 13.92 15.97
N VAL A 56 -25.06 13.61 14.69
CA VAL A 56 -25.06 12.23 14.16
C VAL A 56 -23.72 11.54 14.41
N THR A 57 -22.61 12.20 14.06
CA THR A 57 -21.26 11.64 14.28
C THR A 57 -21.02 11.32 15.76
N ALA A 58 -21.49 12.15 16.70
CA ALA A 58 -21.35 11.89 18.12
C ALA A 58 -22.23 10.71 18.60
N LEU A 59 -23.46 10.57 18.08
CA LEU A 59 -24.34 9.43 18.39
C LEU A 59 -23.75 8.12 17.87
N GLU A 60 -23.28 8.12 16.64
CA GLU A 60 -22.66 6.96 15.99
C GLU A 60 -21.40 6.51 16.74
N ALA A 61 -20.49 7.43 17.07
CA ALA A 61 -19.28 7.11 17.83
C ALA A 61 -19.64 6.45 19.18
N ARG A 62 -20.67 6.94 19.85
CA ARG A 62 -21.13 6.36 21.11
C ARG A 62 -21.76 4.98 20.94
N ILE A 63 -22.55 4.75 19.90
CA ILE A 63 -23.13 3.43 19.59
C ILE A 63 -22.01 2.42 19.29
N ILE A 64 -21.02 2.80 18.49
CA ILE A 64 -19.89 1.93 18.13
C ILE A 64 -19.01 1.59 19.35
N ALA A 65 -18.85 2.54 20.28
CA ALA A 65 -18.09 2.36 21.51
C ALA A 65 -18.82 1.51 22.58
N LEU A 66 -20.16 1.42 22.51
CA LEU A 66 -20.93 0.59 23.44
C LEU A 66 -20.61 -0.89 23.22
N SER A 67 -20.32 -1.59 24.31
CA SER A 67 -20.18 -3.05 24.28
C SER A 67 -21.54 -3.72 24.06
N SER A 68 -21.51 -5.00 23.65
CA SER A 68 -22.73 -5.84 23.58
C SER A 68 -23.48 -5.95 24.92
N ASP A 69 -22.87 -5.52 26.02
CA ASP A 69 -23.38 -5.65 27.36
C ASP A 69 -24.23 -4.44 27.82
N GLU A 70 -24.31 -3.39 27.00
CA GLU A 70 -25.13 -2.18 27.28
C GLU A 70 -26.27 -1.96 26.26
N PRO A 71 -27.09 -2.92 25.91
CA PRO A 71 -28.11 -2.80 24.86
C PRO A 71 -29.24 -1.80 25.21
N LEU A 72 -29.49 -1.51 26.47
CA LEU A 72 -30.49 -0.51 26.90
C LEU A 72 -30.10 0.91 26.46
N ALA A 73 -28.81 1.28 26.53
CA ALA A 73 -28.33 2.57 26.07
C ALA A 73 -28.46 2.73 24.54
N MET A 74 -28.34 1.65 23.78
CA MET A 74 -28.51 1.64 22.33
C MET A 74 -29.92 2.05 21.90
N GLY A 75 -30.97 1.79 22.70
CA GLY A 75 -32.34 2.15 22.34
C GLY A 75 -32.54 3.64 22.15
N ALA A 76 -32.11 4.45 23.12
CA ALA A 76 -32.23 5.91 23.04
C ALA A 76 -31.35 6.51 21.96
N LEU A 77 -30.09 6.03 21.85
CA LEU A 77 -29.15 6.53 20.85
C LEU A 77 -29.58 6.15 19.42
N GLY A 78 -30.02 4.90 19.22
CA GLY A 78 -30.51 4.43 17.93
C GLY A 78 -31.78 5.16 17.48
N SER A 79 -32.72 5.44 18.40
CA SER A 79 -33.94 6.22 18.10
C SER A 79 -33.60 7.65 17.68
N ALA A 80 -32.72 8.34 18.44
CA ALA A 80 -32.29 9.67 18.10
C ALA A 80 -31.56 9.71 16.76
N LEU A 81 -30.75 8.70 16.46
CA LEU A 81 -30.02 8.62 15.19
C LEU A 81 -30.95 8.39 13.99
N VAL A 82 -31.90 7.44 14.09
CA VAL A 82 -32.85 7.16 13.00
C VAL A 82 -33.85 8.29 12.77
N GLU A 83 -34.17 9.10 13.81
CA GLU A 83 -34.99 10.30 13.66
C GLU A 83 -34.32 11.35 12.75
N ILE A 84 -33.01 11.52 12.87
CA ILE A 84 -32.23 12.48 12.05
C ILE A 84 -31.86 11.89 10.68
N GLN A 85 -31.42 10.63 10.67
CA GLN A 85 -30.94 9.90 9.49
C GLN A 85 -31.65 8.55 9.36
N PRO A 86 -32.83 8.49 8.74
CA PRO A 86 -33.62 7.25 8.62
C PRO A 86 -32.89 6.11 7.87
N ALA A 87 -31.92 6.44 7.04
CA ALA A 87 -31.09 5.47 6.32
C ALA A 87 -29.76 5.14 7.03
N SER A 88 -29.64 5.37 8.33
CA SER A 88 -28.46 5.00 9.11
C SER A 88 -28.41 3.51 9.39
N LEU A 89 -27.39 2.84 8.88
CA LEU A 89 -27.10 1.43 9.20
C LEU A 89 -26.83 1.27 10.70
N THR A 90 -26.06 2.20 11.29
CA THR A 90 -25.70 2.23 12.71
C THR A 90 -26.93 2.41 13.61
N GLY A 91 -27.87 3.26 13.20
CA GLY A 91 -29.12 3.45 13.94
C GLY A 91 -29.99 2.19 13.99
N HIS A 92 -30.18 1.53 12.85
CA HIS A 92 -30.94 0.30 12.79
C HIS A 92 -30.25 -0.86 13.51
N TYR A 93 -28.92 -0.96 13.44
CA TYR A 93 -28.16 -1.91 14.26
C TYR A 93 -28.42 -1.72 15.75
N ALA A 94 -28.33 -0.48 16.25
CA ALA A 94 -28.56 -0.18 17.66
C ALA A 94 -29.98 -0.56 18.11
N LEU A 95 -30.99 -0.22 17.31
CA LEU A 95 -32.40 -0.55 17.62
C LEU A 95 -32.65 -2.05 17.55
N THR A 96 -32.07 -2.78 16.60
CA THR A 96 -32.16 -4.24 16.57
C THR A 96 -31.66 -4.85 17.89
N ARG A 97 -30.46 -4.44 18.34
CA ARG A 97 -29.85 -4.93 19.57
C ARG A 97 -30.69 -4.59 20.81
N PHE A 98 -31.22 -3.37 20.89
CA PHE A 98 -32.11 -2.94 21.96
C PHE A 98 -33.39 -3.78 22.02
N TYR A 99 -34.11 -3.91 20.89
CA TYR A 99 -35.38 -4.63 20.86
C TYR A 99 -35.21 -6.15 21.07
N GLN A 100 -34.09 -6.72 20.66
CA GLN A 100 -33.73 -8.10 21.01
C GLN A 100 -33.57 -8.28 22.54
N HIS A 101 -32.96 -7.31 23.21
CA HIS A 101 -32.73 -7.37 24.65
C HIS A 101 -34.01 -7.23 25.47
N VAL A 102 -34.98 -6.44 25.03
CA VAL A 102 -36.27 -6.24 25.70
C VAL A 102 -37.37 -7.20 25.22
N ASP A 103 -37.00 -8.27 24.52
CA ASP A 103 -37.88 -9.30 23.97
C ASP A 103 -39.01 -8.78 23.04
N ALA A 104 -38.83 -7.59 22.43
CA ALA A 104 -39.76 -7.01 21.47
C ALA A 104 -39.48 -7.54 20.04
N SER A 105 -39.70 -8.82 19.81
CA SER A 105 -39.29 -9.56 18.63
C SER A 105 -39.79 -8.95 17.31
N GLN A 106 -41.03 -8.39 17.27
CA GLN A 106 -41.57 -7.76 16.05
C GLN A 106 -40.79 -6.49 15.67
N ALA A 107 -40.46 -5.65 16.65
CA ALA A 107 -39.66 -4.43 16.42
C ALA A 107 -38.21 -4.79 16.04
N ALA A 108 -37.63 -5.77 16.74
CA ALA A 108 -36.30 -6.28 16.43
C ALA A 108 -36.19 -6.77 14.95
N ASN A 109 -37.13 -7.62 14.54
CA ASN A 109 -37.17 -8.14 13.16
C ASN A 109 -37.34 -7.04 12.11
N ARG A 110 -38.12 -6.00 12.42
CA ARG A 110 -38.31 -4.86 11.51
C ARG A 110 -37.00 -4.09 11.30
N HIS A 111 -36.29 -3.74 12.38
CA HIS A 111 -35.03 -3.03 12.29
C HIS A 111 -33.93 -3.88 11.68
N GLU A 112 -33.90 -5.18 11.95
CA GLU A 112 -33.00 -6.13 11.31
C GLU A 112 -33.21 -6.20 9.80
N GLN A 113 -34.47 -6.24 9.34
CA GLN A 113 -34.77 -6.22 7.90
C GLN A 113 -34.32 -4.92 7.23
N LEU A 114 -34.52 -3.76 7.87
CA LEU A 114 -34.05 -2.48 7.36
C LEU A 114 -32.52 -2.43 7.33
N PHE A 115 -31.86 -2.90 8.40
CA PHE A 115 -30.39 -3.03 8.43
C PHE A 115 -29.88 -3.86 7.25
N GLN A 116 -30.41 -5.05 7.04
CA GLN A 116 -30.00 -5.93 5.95
C GLN A 116 -30.30 -5.33 4.58
N GLN A 117 -31.44 -4.64 4.41
CA GLN A 117 -31.78 -3.95 3.16
C GLN A 117 -30.78 -2.83 2.85
N LEU A 118 -30.46 -1.96 3.81
CA LEU A 118 -29.48 -0.88 3.66
C LEU A 118 -28.08 -1.43 3.40
N GLN A 119 -27.67 -2.46 4.14
CA GLN A 119 -26.40 -3.14 3.93
C GLN A 119 -26.26 -3.66 2.50
N ASN A 120 -27.27 -4.33 1.97
CA ASN A 120 -27.27 -4.84 0.60
C ASN A 120 -27.20 -3.71 -0.44
N GLN A 121 -27.88 -2.59 -0.21
CA GLN A 121 -27.81 -1.43 -1.10
C GLN A 121 -26.42 -0.77 -1.08
N ILE A 122 -25.76 -0.66 0.07
CA ILE A 122 -24.40 -0.16 0.17
C ILE A 122 -23.44 -1.10 -0.57
N LEU A 123 -23.54 -2.41 -0.34
CA LEU A 123 -22.69 -3.40 -1.02
C LEU A 123 -22.91 -3.42 -2.55
N ALA A 124 -24.11 -3.12 -3.02
CA ALA A 124 -24.41 -3.00 -4.44
C ALA A 124 -23.87 -1.69 -5.08
N SER A 125 -23.52 -0.68 -4.30
CA SER A 125 -23.03 0.61 -4.80
C SER A 125 -21.59 0.57 -5.32
N GLY A 126 -20.80 -0.44 -4.94
CA GLY A 126 -19.40 -0.59 -5.32
C GLY A 126 -18.89 -2.02 -5.15
N ASP A 127 -17.58 -2.19 -5.21
CA ASP A 127 -16.88 -3.45 -4.91
C ASP A 127 -15.82 -3.28 -3.80
N GLY A 128 -15.79 -2.12 -3.15
CA GLY A 128 -14.84 -1.78 -2.09
C GLY A 128 -13.42 -1.48 -2.59
N SER A 129 -13.19 -1.45 -3.89
CA SER A 129 -11.92 -1.01 -4.46
C SER A 129 -11.78 0.52 -4.46
N ALA A 130 -10.57 1.02 -4.62
CA ALA A 130 -10.32 2.47 -4.73
C ALA A 130 -11.03 3.10 -5.93
N ALA A 131 -11.23 2.33 -7.03
CA ALA A 131 -11.90 2.80 -8.24
C ALA A 131 -13.43 2.73 -8.14
N ARG A 132 -13.98 1.80 -7.33
CA ARG A 132 -15.41 1.57 -7.12
C ARG A 132 -15.72 1.38 -5.64
N PRO A 133 -15.52 2.43 -4.80
CA PRO A 133 -15.77 2.36 -3.37
C PRO A 133 -17.25 2.17 -3.05
N TYR A 134 -17.55 1.63 -1.87
CA TYR A 134 -18.91 1.60 -1.34
C TYR A 134 -19.35 3.03 -0.96
N GLN A 135 -20.61 3.37 -1.22
CA GLN A 135 -21.16 4.68 -0.86
C GLN A 135 -21.75 4.67 0.55
N VAL A 136 -21.22 5.52 1.42
CA VAL A 136 -21.70 5.72 2.79
C VAL A 136 -21.70 7.20 3.14
N LEU A 137 -22.36 7.60 4.23
CA LEU A 137 -22.32 8.95 4.77
C LEU A 137 -21.55 9.02 6.10
N SER A 138 -21.17 7.88 6.67
CA SER A 138 -20.42 7.86 7.93
C SER A 138 -19.40 6.73 7.98
N LYS A 139 -18.38 6.92 8.82
CA LYS A 139 -17.40 5.87 9.15
C LYS A 139 -18.06 4.74 9.95
N ALA A 140 -19.02 5.05 10.82
CA ALA A 140 -19.70 4.05 11.64
C ALA A 140 -20.45 3.02 10.78
N ASP A 141 -21.16 3.47 9.73
CA ASP A 141 -21.81 2.57 8.78
C ASP A 141 -20.78 1.70 8.02
N ALA A 142 -19.64 2.29 7.62
CA ALA A 142 -18.53 1.55 7.00
C ALA A 142 -17.94 0.48 7.95
N GLU A 143 -17.76 0.82 9.21
CA GLU A 143 -17.26 -0.12 10.24
C GLU A 143 -18.19 -1.31 10.46
N LEU A 144 -19.49 -1.07 10.48
CA LEU A 144 -20.48 -2.14 10.64
C LEU A 144 -20.47 -3.10 9.45
N LEU A 145 -20.26 -2.61 8.23
CA LEU A 145 -20.09 -3.47 7.05
C LEU A 145 -18.90 -4.41 7.20
N ILE A 146 -17.77 -3.91 7.69
CA ILE A 146 -16.56 -4.70 7.93
C ILE A 146 -16.78 -5.72 9.05
N ARG A 147 -17.35 -5.29 10.18
CA ARG A 147 -17.67 -6.18 11.31
C ARG A 147 -18.66 -7.28 10.92
N GLY A 148 -19.63 -6.97 10.05
CA GLY A 148 -20.57 -7.95 9.49
C GLY A 148 -19.90 -9.05 8.67
N GLN A 149 -18.69 -8.82 8.16
CA GLN A 149 -17.86 -9.80 7.48
C GLN A 149 -16.90 -10.56 8.42
N ALA A 150 -17.11 -10.50 9.73
CA ALA A 150 -16.26 -11.09 10.76
C ALA A 150 -14.78 -10.62 10.68
N ARG A 151 -14.58 -9.35 10.31
CA ARG A 151 -13.26 -8.69 10.27
C ARG A 151 -13.14 -7.62 11.35
N SER A 152 -11.95 -7.51 11.95
CA SER A 152 -11.60 -6.49 12.94
C SER A 152 -10.84 -5.35 12.27
N LEU A 153 -11.19 -4.12 12.60
CA LEU A 153 -10.46 -2.94 12.13
C LEU A 153 -9.07 -2.88 12.77
N VAL A 154 -8.11 -2.44 11.98
CA VAL A 154 -6.73 -2.21 12.40
C VAL A 154 -6.23 -0.81 12.01
N GLY A 155 -7.10 0.03 11.45
CA GLY A 155 -6.81 1.41 11.13
C GLY A 155 -7.63 1.94 9.96
N GLY A 156 -7.45 3.22 9.67
CA GLY A 156 -8.08 3.89 8.54
C GLY A 156 -7.51 5.28 8.33
N ILE A 157 -7.85 5.85 7.19
CA ILE A 157 -7.47 7.21 6.81
C ILE A 157 -8.43 7.78 5.77
N TYR A 158 -8.77 9.06 5.92
CA TYR A 158 -9.41 9.80 4.84
C TYR A 158 -8.38 10.30 3.83
N GLN A 159 -8.73 10.23 2.57
CA GLN A 159 -7.89 10.66 1.45
C GLN A 159 -8.74 11.31 0.37
N ASN A 160 -8.11 12.00 -0.56
CA ASN A 160 -8.75 12.56 -1.74
C ASN A 160 -8.16 11.94 -3.01
N SER A 161 -9.00 11.78 -4.03
CA SER A 161 -8.62 11.52 -5.40
C SER A 161 -9.22 12.58 -6.33
N GLU A 162 -8.79 12.62 -7.58
CA GLU A 162 -9.33 13.60 -8.56
C GLU A 162 -10.85 13.47 -8.75
N THR A 163 -11.39 12.26 -8.63
CA THR A 163 -12.82 11.97 -8.83
C THR A 163 -13.63 11.83 -7.56
N MET A 164 -12.97 11.64 -6.41
CA MET A 164 -13.60 11.40 -5.10
C MET A 164 -12.88 12.24 -4.04
N PRO A 165 -13.35 13.45 -3.77
CA PRO A 165 -12.64 14.39 -2.89
C PRO A 165 -12.67 13.99 -1.40
N LEU A 166 -13.54 13.05 -0.98
CA LEU A 166 -13.57 12.51 0.37
C LEU A 166 -13.78 11.00 0.33
N GLN A 167 -12.69 10.25 0.32
CA GLN A 167 -12.68 8.80 0.35
C GLN A 167 -12.12 8.30 1.67
N LEU A 168 -12.78 7.36 2.33
CA LEU A 168 -12.31 6.68 3.52
C LEU A 168 -11.72 5.33 3.13
N LEU A 169 -10.47 5.10 3.49
CA LEU A 169 -9.84 3.79 3.49
C LEU A 169 -9.91 3.21 4.89
N LEU A 170 -10.50 2.02 5.03
CA LEU A 170 -10.45 1.22 6.25
C LEU A 170 -9.60 -0.03 6.04
N LEU A 171 -8.76 -0.31 7.01
CA LEU A 171 -7.92 -1.50 7.07
C LEU A 171 -8.47 -2.48 8.09
N SER A 172 -8.59 -3.74 7.70
CA SER A 172 -9.17 -4.78 8.56
C SER A 172 -8.53 -6.15 8.30
N ARG A 173 -8.71 -7.09 9.25
CA ARG A 173 -8.25 -8.48 9.12
C ARG A 173 -9.22 -9.44 9.80
N SER A 174 -9.30 -10.66 9.31
CA SER A 174 -10.15 -11.71 9.90
C SER A 174 -9.53 -12.34 11.16
N THR A 175 -8.21 -12.53 11.15
CA THR A 175 -7.44 -13.07 12.29
C THR A 175 -6.08 -12.38 12.35
N ASN A 176 -5.33 -12.61 13.44
CA ASN A 176 -3.95 -12.10 13.55
C ASN A 176 -2.99 -12.71 12.53
N ALA A 177 -3.32 -13.88 11.99
CA ALA A 177 -2.53 -14.56 10.95
C ALA A 177 -3.03 -14.27 9.52
N SER A 178 -4.09 -13.47 9.36
CA SER A 178 -4.61 -13.11 8.03
C SER A 178 -3.98 -11.81 7.52
N PRO A 179 -3.81 -11.67 6.19
CA PRO A 179 -3.39 -10.41 5.61
C PRO A 179 -4.38 -9.29 5.96
N VAL A 180 -3.85 -8.07 6.05
CA VAL A 180 -4.69 -6.87 6.17
C VAL A 180 -5.33 -6.58 4.82
N THR A 181 -6.64 -6.40 4.81
CA THR A 181 -7.42 -6.01 3.64
C THR A 181 -7.78 -4.55 3.71
N ALA A 182 -7.89 -3.91 2.55
CA ALA A 182 -8.25 -2.52 2.37
C ALA A 182 -9.63 -2.42 1.71
N ASP A 183 -10.55 -1.72 2.36
CA ASP A 183 -11.87 -1.40 1.81
C ASP A 183 -12.02 0.11 1.71
N TYR A 184 -12.53 0.56 0.57
CA TYR A 184 -12.69 1.97 0.25
C TYR A 184 -14.16 2.36 0.27
N PHE A 185 -14.44 3.53 0.86
CA PHE A 185 -15.76 4.11 1.01
C PHE A 185 -15.77 5.55 0.49
N ASP A 186 -16.80 5.93 -0.25
CA ASP A 186 -16.97 7.28 -0.79
C ASP A 186 -17.96 8.07 0.07
N LEU A 187 -17.48 9.16 0.68
CA LEU A 187 -18.25 10.10 1.47
C LEU A 187 -18.36 11.49 0.79
N SER A 188 -18.00 11.58 -0.48
CA SER A 188 -17.91 12.87 -1.19
C SER A 188 -19.24 13.63 -1.24
N LYS A 189 -20.38 12.96 -1.08
CA LYS A 189 -21.72 13.57 -0.99
C LYS A 189 -21.89 14.52 0.21
N LEU A 190 -21.07 14.39 1.25
CA LEU A 190 -21.07 15.30 2.41
C LEU A 190 -20.56 16.70 2.07
N ILE A 191 -19.67 16.83 1.07
CA ILE A 191 -18.99 18.09 0.78
C ILE A 191 -19.96 19.18 0.34
N PRO A 192 -20.84 18.97 -0.68
CA PRO A 192 -21.80 20.01 -1.07
C PRO A 192 -22.76 20.40 0.07
N ALA A 193 -23.23 19.42 0.85
CA ALA A 193 -24.19 19.67 1.91
C ALA A 193 -23.64 20.58 3.05
N ILE A 194 -22.35 20.47 3.35
CA ILE A 194 -21.69 21.37 4.32
C ILE A 194 -21.37 22.73 3.69
N SER A 195 -21.06 22.78 2.39
CA SER A 195 -20.65 24.01 1.70
C SER A 195 -21.78 24.99 1.46
N GLU A 196 -22.99 24.50 1.20
CA GLU A 196 -24.14 25.35 0.87
C GLU A 196 -24.65 26.17 2.06
N GLN A 197 -24.30 25.75 3.28
CA GLN A 197 -24.82 26.36 4.51
C GLN A 197 -23.86 27.38 5.18
N ASP A 198 -22.54 27.24 4.97
CA ASP A 198 -21.53 28.04 5.66
C ASP A 198 -20.64 28.86 4.70
N ILE A 199 -21.12 29.95 4.11
CA ILE A 199 -20.27 31.05 3.58
C ILE A 199 -19.67 30.88 2.17
N GLY A 200 -20.30 31.42 1.16
CA GLY A 200 -19.68 31.94 -0.06
C GLY A 200 -19.19 30.86 -1.07
N PRO A 201 -18.66 31.29 -2.22
CA PRO A 201 -18.43 30.39 -3.35
C PRO A 201 -17.49 29.27 -2.97
N ALA A 202 -17.91 28.03 -3.31
CA ALA A 202 -17.23 26.78 -3.08
C ALA A 202 -15.73 26.86 -3.37
N SER A 203 -14.92 26.89 -2.34
CA SER A 203 -13.48 26.68 -2.43
C SER A 203 -13.16 25.27 -1.95
N ALA A 204 -12.03 24.72 -2.36
CA ALA A 204 -11.53 23.39 -1.98
C ALA A 204 -11.33 23.16 -0.46
N SER A 205 -11.86 24.03 0.40
CA SER A 205 -11.75 24.00 1.86
C SER A 205 -12.67 22.97 2.53
N ASN A 206 -13.70 22.50 1.87
CA ASN A 206 -14.83 21.82 2.51
C ASN A 206 -14.52 20.41 3.04
N ALA A 207 -13.64 19.65 2.39
CA ALA A 207 -13.16 18.37 2.91
C ALA A 207 -12.39 18.55 4.23
N TRP A 208 -11.69 19.68 4.41
CA TRP A 208 -10.97 20.01 5.64
C TRP A 208 -11.88 20.30 6.81
N ASP A 209 -13.00 20.97 6.58
CA ASP A 209 -13.97 21.27 7.64
C ASP A 209 -14.62 19.98 8.14
N ILE A 210 -14.96 19.05 7.23
CA ILE A 210 -15.42 17.70 7.60
C ILE A 210 -14.36 16.97 8.43
N LEU A 211 -13.11 16.92 7.97
CA LEU A 211 -12.03 16.24 8.68
C LEU A 211 -11.79 16.84 10.06
N ARG A 212 -11.95 18.15 10.22
CA ARG A 212 -11.83 18.83 11.51
C ARG A 212 -12.94 18.42 12.46
N ILE A 213 -14.20 18.45 12.00
CA ILE A 213 -15.35 18.01 12.80
C ILE A 213 -15.14 16.54 13.26
N LEU A 214 -14.76 15.65 12.35
CA LEU A 214 -14.52 14.25 12.66
C LEU A 214 -13.36 14.08 13.65
N ALA A 215 -12.25 14.79 13.45
CA ALA A 215 -11.09 14.71 14.33
C ALA A 215 -11.36 15.21 15.76
N ASP A 216 -12.21 16.26 15.89
CA ASP A 216 -12.67 16.78 17.18
C ASP A 216 -13.60 15.76 17.90
N LYS A 217 -14.27 14.88 17.16
CA LYS A 217 -15.07 13.77 17.66
C LYS A 217 -14.26 12.47 17.79
N GLU A 218 -12.94 12.61 17.89
CA GLU A 218 -12.00 11.50 18.14
C GLU A 218 -11.85 10.48 17.01
N ASP A 219 -12.31 10.77 15.80
CA ASP A 219 -12.11 9.90 14.64
C ASP A 219 -10.62 9.73 14.31
N SER A 220 -10.08 8.54 14.55
CA SER A 220 -8.66 8.21 14.32
C SER A 220 -8.27 8.28 12.85
N ALA A 221 -9.18 8.00 11.92
CA ALA A 221 -8.91 8.09 10.48
C ALA A 221 -8.79 9.57 10.04
N ALA A 222 -9.60 10.47 10.58
CA ALA A 222 -9.49 11.91 10.33
C ALA A 222 -8.22 12.48 10.95
N ARG A 223 -7.89 12.11 12.18
CA ARG A 223 -6.63 12.48 12.84
C ARG A 223 -5.40 12.00 12.05
N ALA A 224 -5.42 10.74 11.53
CA ALA A 224 -4.38 10.20 10.68
C ALA A 224 -4.26 10.97 9.35
N ALA A 225 -5.38 11.39 8.74
CA ALA A 225 -5.38 12.19 7.52
C ALA A 225 -4.74 13.56 7.72
N ILE A 226 -5.12 14.28 8.79
CA ILE A 226 -4.54 15.58 9.15
C ILE A 226 -3.04 15.45 9.40
N GLY A 227 -2.63 14.45 10.19
CA GLY A 227 -1.23 14.17 10.47
C GLY A 227 -0.41 13.86 9.23
N THR A 228 -0.98 13.05 8.32
CA THR A 228 -0.35 12.71 7.04
C THR A 228 -0.17 13.92 6.13
N TYR A 229 -1.17 14.79 6.05
CA TYR A 229 -1.06 16.03 5.29
C TYR A 229 0.04 16.94 5.83
N LEU A 230 0.09 17.14 7.15
CA LEU A 230 1.11 17.96 7.80
C LEU A 230 2.52 17.38 7.59
N ALA A 231 2.66 16.05 7.60
CA ALA A 231 3.92 15.38 7.31
C ALA A 231 4.38 15.62 5.84
N LYS A 232 3.46 15.57 4.88
CA LYS A 232 3.74 15.92 3.46
C LYS A 232 4.19 17.38 3.30
N GLN A 233 3.68 18.29 4.13
CA GLN A 233 4.11 19.69 4.21
C GLN A 233 5.38 19.89 5.07
N ARG A 234 6.03 18.81 5.50
CA ARG A 234 7.23 18.80 6.37
C ARG A 234 7.03 19.46 7.75
N ARG A 235 5.77 19.65 8.19
CA ARG A 235 5.41 20.16 9.52
C ARG A 235 5.39 19.04 10.54
N TYR A 236 6.55 18.42 10.78
CA TYR A 236 6.66 17.16 11.50
C TYR A 236 6.18 17.21 12.95
N GLU A 237 6.42 18.29 13.70
CA GLU A 237 5.94 18.40 15.09
C GLU A 237 4.42 18.34 15.19
N SER A 238 3.74 19.15 14.37
CA SER A 238 2.27 19.12 14.34
C SER A 238 1.76 17.77 13.81
N ALA A 239 2.44 17.19 12.82
CA ALA A 239 2.10 15.88 12.28
C ALA A 239 2.18 14.78 13.35
N ILE A 240 3.26 14.76 14.14
CA ILE A 240 3.46 13.80 15.24
C ILE A 240 2.32 13.92 16.25
N GLY A 241 1.93 15.15 16.65
CA GLY A 241 0.83 15.34 17.61
C GLY A 241 -0.48 14.70 17.12
N TRP A 242 -0.88 14.94 15.87
CA TRP A 242 -2.09 14.35 15.29
C TRP A 242 -1.99 12.83 15.11
N LEU A 243 -0.85 12.34 14.65
CA LEU A 243 -0.62 10.91 14.49
C LEU A 243 -0.58 10.15 15.82
N GLN A 244 -0.03 10.76 16.89
CA GLN A 244 -0.08 10.20 18.23
C GLN A 244 -1.50 10.10 18.77
N LEU A 245 -2.36 11.09 18.48
CA LEU A 245 -3.78 10.99 18.82
C LEU A 245 -4.46 9.85 18.03
N ALA A 246 -4.19 9.71 16.74
CA ALA A 246 -4.72 8.62 15.92
C ALA A 246 -4.23 7.24 16.39
N SER A 247 -2.97 7.14 16.83
CA SER A 247 -2.36 5.88 17.27
C SER A 247 -2.87 5.35 18.61
N ARG A 248 -3.56 6.19 19.41
CA ARG A 248 -4.21 5.73 20.66
C ARG A 248 -5.36 4.75 20.43
N GLU A 249 -5.93 4.77 19.23
CA GLU A 249 -7.00 3.88 18.79
C GLU A 249 -6.47 2.77 17.86
N ASP A 250 -5.22 2.34 18.07
CA ASP A 250 -4.58 1.27 17.30
C ASP A 250 -4.65 1.44 15.78
N ASN A 251 -4.43 2.68 15.30
CA ASN A 251 -4.40 2.97 13.87
C ASN A 251 -3.05 2.59 13.26
N LEU A 252 -3.03 1.49 12.48
CA LEU A 252 -1.86 0.93 11.82
C LEU A 252 -1.11 1.97 10.97
N LEU A 253 -1.85 2.80 10.21
CA LEU A 253 -1.25 3.80 9.33
C LEU A 253 -0.58 4.91 10.14
N ALA A 254 -1.18 5.32 11.26
CA ALA A 254 -0.59 6.31 12.15
C ALA A 254 0.73 5.81 12.75
N HIS A 255 0.76 4.57 13.26
CA HIS A 255 2.00 3.96 13.76
C HIS A 255 3.06 3.83 12.67
N THR A 256 2.70 3.36 11.47
CA THR A 256 3.65 3.23 10.36
C THR A 256 4.26 4.59 9.97
N LEU A 257 3.44 5.64 9.91
CA LEU A 257 3.93 6.97 9.55
C LEU A 257 4.76 7.61 10.66
N LEU A 258 4.37 7.44 11.94
CA LEU A 258 5.19 7.87 13.09
C LEU A 258 6.57 7.21 13.05
N ALA A 259 6.64 5.90 12.82
CA ALA A 259 7.90 5.19 12.71
C ALA A 259 8.79 5.79 11.61
N ARG A 260 8.23 6.06 10.42
CA ARG A 260 8.96 6.68 9.30
C ARG A 260 9.43 8.10 9.61
N ILE A 261 8.61 8.91 10.28
CA ILE A 261 8.98 10.27 10.68
C ILE A 261 10.13 10.23 11.69
N PHE A 262 10.03 9.41 12.73
CA PHE A 262 11.09 9.31 13.74
C PHE A 262 12.40 8.78 13.16
N TRP A 263 12.33 7.79 12.27
CA TRP A 263 13.50 7.29 11.54
C TRP A 263 14.16 8.38 10.69
N TYR A 264 13.36 9.12 9.92
CA TYR A 264 13.88 10.25 9.13
C TYR A 264 14.54 11.32 10.00
N GLN A 265 13.92 11.66 11.12
CA GLN A 265 14.42 12.67 12.05
C GLN A 265 15.68 12.22 12.81
N SER A 266 15.86 10.92 13.05
CA SER A 266 17.10 10.39 13.65
C SER A 266 18.32 10.66 12.77
N GLY A 267 18.18 10.51 11.45
CA GLY A 267 19.24 10.84 10.49
C GLY A 267 19.57 12.34 10.39
N LEU A 268 18.74 13.21 10.95
CA LEU A 268 18.94 14.66 10.99
C LEU A 268 19.44 15.14 12.38
N ALA A 269 19.38 14.30 13.40
CA ALA A 269 19.65 14.71 14.79
C ALA A 269 21.04 15.32 14.97
N ASP A 270 22.06 14.74 14.33
CA ASP A 270 23.45 15.12 14.44
C ASP A 270 23.91 16.13 13.36
N ARG A 271 22.99 16.58 12.50
CA ARG A 271 23.29 17.54 11.42
C ARG A 271 22.85 18.94 11.82
N GLU A 272 23.65 19.96 11.47
CA GLU A 272 23.19 21.34 11.55
C GLU A 272 22.06 21.55 10.54
N PRO A 273 20.86 21.96 10.98
CA PRO A 273 19.73 22.04 10.07
C PRO A 273 19.80 23.29 9.21
N ALA A 274 19.69 23.11 7.90
CA ALA A 274 19.23 24.15 7.00
C ALA A 274 17.69 24.09 6.95
N GLY A 275 16.98 24.94 7.77
CA GLY A 275 15.53 25.09 7.67
C GLY A 275 14.68 24.31 8.67
N GLU A 276 13.34 24.47 8.54
CA GLU A 276 12.30 23.96 9.48
C GLU A 276 12.08 22.44 9.52
N GLN A 277 13.04 21.64 9.09
CA GLN A 277 12.86 20.18 8.91
C GLN A 277 13.18 19.35 10.15
N LYS A 278 13.93 19.89 11.11
CA LYS A 278 14.34 19.20 12.33
C LYS A 278 13.31 19.42 13.44
N LEU A 279 13.05 18.38 14.23
CA LEU A 279 12.21 18.52 15.43
C LEU A 279 12.90 19.49 16.42
N LYS A 280 12.10 20.36 17.02
CA LYS A 280 12.57 21.32 18.05
C LYS A 280 12.83 20.63 19.40
N THR A 281 12.27 19.44 19.60
CA THR A 281 12.49 18.61 20.79
C THR A 281 13.92 18.10 20.81
N ALA A 282 14.62 18.30 21.94
CA ALA A 282 16.00 17.88 22.15
C ALA A 282 16.13 16.35 22.36
N LYS A 283 15.66 15.54 21.39
CA LYS A 283 15.82 14.08 21.40
C LYS A 283 17.09 13.68 20.65
N THR A 284 17.81 12.70 21.21
CA THR A 284 18.99 12.12 20.56
C THR A 284 18.60 11.25 19.37
N ALA A 285 19.56 10.94 18.51
CA ALA A 285 19.34 10.01 17.39
C ALA A 285 18.85 8.64 17.90
N GLU A 286 19.45 8.13 18.98
CA GLU A 286 19.09 6.86 19.61
C GLU A 286 17.64 6.86 20.13
N GLU A 287 17.22 7.94 20.81
CA GLU A 287 15.83 8.08 21.28
C GLU A 287 14.83 8.08 20.14
N LEU A 288 15.15 8.74 19.03
CA LEU A 288 14.30 8.77 17.83
C LEU A 288 14.26 7.42 17.13
N ILE A 289 15.38 6.70 17.06
CA ILE A 289 15.43 5.32 16.54
C ILE A 289 14.56 4.40 17.41
N GLN A 290 14.65 4.51 18.75
CA GLN A 290 13.82 3.71 19.65
C GLN A 290 12.33 3.98 19.43
N LEU A 291 11.93 5.27 19.30
CA LEU A 291 10.54 5.63 18.98
C LEU A 291 10.07 5.07 17.62
N ALA A 292 10.97 5.05 16.63
CA ALA A 292 10.66 4.46 15.33
C ALA A 292 10.43 2.95 15.45
N VAL A 293 11.31 2.25 16.17
CA VAL A 293 11.19 0.80 16.44
C VAL A 293 9.89 0.49 17.19
N ASP A 294 9.58 1.21 18.27
CA ASP A 294 8.39 1.00 19.09
C ASP A 294 7.10 1.13 18.24
N ASN A 295 7.06 2.12 17.35
CA ASN A 295 5.92 2.30 16.45
C ASN A 295 5.86 1.20 15.37
N HIS A 296 7.01 0.75 14.82
CA HIS A 296 7.01 -0.41 13.93
C HIS A 296 6.50 -1.67 14.63
N VAL A 297 6.91 -1.93 15.89
CA VAL A 297 6.43 -3.09 16.67
C VAL A 297 4.93 -3.05 16.87
N LYS A 298 4.36 -1.88 17.21
CA LYS A 298 2.91 -1.72 17.32
C LYS A 298 2.20 -1.95 15.99
N ALA A 299 2.71 -1.37 14.90
CA ALA A 299 2.17 -1.61 13.57
C ALA A 299 2.23 -3.08 13.14
N ILE A 300 3.30 -3.81 13.50
CA ILE A 300 3.43 -5.26 13.29
C ILE A 300 2.35 -6.02 14.06
N GLY A 301 2.10 -5.66 15.31
CA GLY A 301 1.00 -6.22 16.12
C GLY A 301 -0.36 -6.04 15.47
N LEU A 302 -0.55 -4.97 14.70
CA LEU A 302 -1.75 -4.71 13.91
C LEU A 302 -1.74 -5.38 12.53
N GLY A 303 -0.66 -6.03 12.13
CA GLY A 303 -0.53 -6.79 10.87
C GLY A 303 0.17 -6.04 9.72
N SER A 304 0.94 -4.98 10.01
CA SER A 304 1.67 -4.22 8.99
C SER A 304 2.82 -5.03 8.40
N THR A 305 2.65 -5.55 7.20
CA THR A 305 3.71 -6.23 6.43
C THR A 305 4.82 -5.27 6.02
N GLU A 306 4.49 -4.00 5.76
CA GLU A 306 5.46 -2.93 5.49
C GLU A 306 6.40 -2.70 6.68
N SER A 307 5.86 -2.69 7.91
CA SER A 307 6.66 -2.55 9.13
C SER A 307 7.51 -3.80 9.41
N MET A 308 6.98 -5.00 9.14
CA MET A 308 7.76 -6.25 9.20
C MET A 308 8.94 -6.21 8.23
N TYR A 309 8.69 -5.81 6.98
CA TYR A 309 9.73 -5.65 5.96
C TYR A 309 10.78 -4.63 6.36
N THR A 310 10.36 -3.43 6.74
CA THR A 310 11.27 -2.33 7.08
C THR A 310 12.15 -2.70 8.26
N LEU A 311 11.55 -3.22 9.32
CA LEU A 311 12.28 -3.58 10.53
C LEU A 311 13.18 -4.80 10.30
N GLY A 312 12.72 -5.82 9.58
CA GLY A 312 13.52 -6.98 9.21
C GLY A 312 14.75 -6.58 8.39
N ARG A 313 14.58 -5.67 7.43
CA ARG A 313 15.70 -5.14 6.65
C ARG A 313 16.70 -4.37 7.52
N LEU A 314 16.22 -3.45 8.35
CA LEU A 314 17.07 -2.66 9.24
C LEU A 314 17.87 -3.53 10.21
N LEU A 315 17.28 -4.57 10.78
CA LEU A 315 17.97 -5.52 11.67
C LEU A 315 19.07 -6.31 10.96
N LEU A 316 18.96 -6.53 9.64
CA LEU A 316 20.03 -7.16 8.84
C LEU A 316 21.13 -6.17 8.46
N GLU A 317 20.76 -4.95 8.06
CA GLU A 317 21.67 -3.96 7.49
C GLU A 317 22.43 -3.18 8.56
N ASP A 318 21.80 -2.86 9.70
CA ASP A 318 22.38 -2.03 10.76
C ASP A 318 22.64 -2.84 12.03
N SER A 319 23.92 -2.98 12.38
CA SER A 319 24.36 -3.66 13.61
C SER A 319 23.97 -2.91 14.89
N ASN A 320 23.73 -1.60 14.79
CA ASN A 320 23.44 -0.72 15.94
C ASN A 320 21.93 -0.61 16.24
N MET A 321 21.08 -1.22 15.40
CA MET A 321 19.63 -1.24 15.67
C MET A 321 19.34 -1.79 17.07
N PRO A 322 18.46 -1.10 17.86
CA PRO A 322 18.04 -1.61 19.16
C PRO A 322 17.35 -2.97 19.00
N VAL A 323 17.53 -3.80 20.02
CA VAL A 323 16.94 -5.14 20.03
C VAL A 323 15.47 -5.02 20.40
N ILE A 324 14.65 -5.70 19.59
CA ILE A 324 13.23 -5.82 19.85
C ILE A 324 13.03 -7.07 20.70
N ASP A 325 13.00 -6.91 22.01
CA ASP A 325 12.58 -8.00 22.88
C ASP A 325 11.49 -7.53 23.83
N ASN A 326 10.39 -8.29 23.86
CA ASN A 326 9.31 -8.10 24.83
C ASN A 326 9.74 -8.52 26.25
N ASN A 327 10.93 -9.09 26.42
CA ASN A 327 11.52 -9.54 27.68
C ASN A 327 12.92 -8.96 27.89
N SER A 328 12.99 -7.70 28.23
CA SER A 328 14.02 -7.00 29.06
C SER A 328 15.45 -7.57 29.12
N SER A 329 16.09 -7.93 28.00
CA SER A 329 17.51 -8.26 28.01
C SER A 329 18.27 -7.42 26.97
N PRO A 330 19.17 -6.52 27.38
CA PRO A 330 19.72 -5.48 26.50
C PRO A 330 20.82 -5.95 25.52
N THR A 331 21.14 -7.24 25.45
CA THR A 331 22.21 -7.75 24.58
C THR A 331 21.84 -9.07 23.92
N LEU A 332 20.94 -9.02 22.92
CA LEU A 332 20.85 -10.13 21.99
C LEU A 332 22.09 -10.18 21.09
N SER A 333 22.61 -11.38 20.87
CA SER A 333 23.74 -11.58 19.99
C SER A 333 23.38 -11.12 18.55
N ARG A 334 24.37 -10.75 17.75
CA ARG A 334 24.19 -10.42 16.32
C ARG A 334 23.43 -11.53 15.56
N GLN A 335 23.60 -12.78 15.96
CA GLN A 335 22.90 -13.92 15.37
C GLN A 335 21.41 -13.87 15.67
N THR A 336 21.01 -13.58 16.90
CA THR A 336 19.58 -13.47 17.29
C THR A 336 18.88 -12.33 16.56
N LYS A 337 19.57 -11.19 16.28
CA LYS A 337 19.03 -10.11 15.43
C LYS A 337 18.76 -10.58 14.01
N LYS A 338 19.69 -11.35 13.43
CA LYS A 338 19.54 -11.90 12.08
C LYS A 338 18.40 -12.90 12.00
N ASP A 339 18.26 -13.78 12.98
CA ASP A 339 17.16 -14.74 13.04
C ASP A 339 15.81 -14.02 13.13
N ARG A 340 15.72 -13.02 14.00
CA ARG A 340 14.52 -12.18 14.12
C ARG A 340 14.20 -11.43 12.83
N ALA A 341 15.21 -10.92 12.13
CA ALA A 341 15.03 -10.25 10.84
C ALA A 341 14.49 -11.21 9.77
N VAL A 342 15.03 -12.43 9.70
CA VAL A 342 14.55 -13.46 8.79
C VAL A 342 13.10 -13.81 9.10
N ASP A 343 12.76 -14.05 10.37
CA ASP A 343 11.38 -14.35 10.80
C ASP A 343 10.39 -13.25 10.38
N LEU A 344 10.74 -11.96 10.58
CA LEU A 344 9.89 -10.84 10.18
C LEU A 344 9.67 -10.79 8.66
N LEU A 345 10.73 -11.00 7.89
CA LEU A 345 10.66 -10.99 6.44
C LEU A 345 9.86 -12.18 5.89
N GLU A 346 10.00 -13.37 6.48
CA GLU A 346 9.21 -14.56 6.12
C GLU A 346 7.74 -14.40 6.53
N GLN A 347 7.45 -13.85 7.71
CA GLN A 347 6.09 -13.55 8.13
C GLN A 347 5.41 -12.54 7.18
N ALA A 348 6.11 -11.46 6.81
CA ALA A 348 5.58 -10.50 5.84
C ALA A 348 5.30 -11.18 4.50
N GLY A 349 6.20 -12.04 4.03
CA GLY A 349 6.03 -12.83 2.80
C GLY A 349 4.82 -13.75 2.86
N GLY A 350 4.66 -14.49 3.96
CA GLY A 350 3.49 -15.35 4.21
C GLY A 350 2.16 -14.59 4.24
N LEU A 351 2.19 -13.29 4.58
CA LEU A 351 1.04 -12.38 4.51
C LEU A 351 0.90 -11.68 3.14
N GLY A 352 1.66 -12.09 2.12
CA GLY A 352 1.53 -11.60 0.75
C GLY A 352 2.47 -10.45 0.36
N HIS A 353 3.46 -10.09 1.19
CA HIS A 353 4.41 -9.03 0.88
C HIS A 353 5.57 -9.54 0.03
N ALA A 354 5.43 -9.47 -1.28
CA ALA A 354 6.40 -10.02 -2.23
C ALA A 354 7.81 -9.42 -2.10
N GLU A 355 7.92 -8.13 -1.78
CA GLU A 355 9.19 -7.44 -1.61
C GLU A 355 10.03 -8.02 -0.47
N SER A 356 9.41 -8.50 0.61
CA SER A 356 10.13 -9.17 1.72
C SER A 356 10.80 -10.45 1.25
N LEU A 357 10.08 -11.27 0.48
CA LEU A 357 10.61 -12.51 -0.08
C LEU A 357 11.72 -12.23 -1.10
N LEU A 358 11.54 -11.24 -1.97
CA LEU A 358 12.55 -10.81 -2.92
C LEU A 358 13.84 -10.32 -2.24
N TYR A 359 13.69 -9.50 -1.21
CA TYR A 359 14.82 -8.99 -0.46
C TYR A 359 15.57 -10.15 0.20
N LEU A 360 14.85 -11.03 0.90
CA LEU A 360 15.44 -12.19 1.57
C LEU A 360 16.12 -13.16 0.59
N ALA A 361 15.47 -13.44 -0.55
CA ALA A 361 16.04 -14.24 -1.63
C ALA A 361 17.37 -13.65 -2.13
N SER A 362 17.43 -12.33 -2.32
CA SER A 362 18.64 -11.64 -2.76
C SER A 362 19.77 -11.72 -1.72
N GLN A 363 19.45 -11.72 -0.41
CA GLN A 363 20.45 -11.85 0.65
C GLN A 363 21.05 -13.27 0.65
N TYR A 364 20.23 -14.32 0.49
CA TYR A 364 20.73 -15.70 0.36
C TYR A 364 21.50 -15.94 -0.94
N GLN A 365 21.12 -15.28 -2.02
CA GLN A 365 21.86 -15.36 -3.29
C GLN A 365 23.24 -14.71 -3.19
N ARG A 366 23.34 -13.52 -2.56
CA ARG A 366 24.59 -12.76 -2.47
C ARG A 366 25.56 -13.28 -1.40
N GLY A 367 25.05 -13.86 -0.33
CA GLY A 367 25.86 -14.34 0.76
C GLY A 367 26.55 -13.24 1.61
N ILE A 368 26.05 -11.99 1.56
CA ILE A 368 26.70 -10.84 2.22
C ILE A 368 26.22 -10.68 3.67
N LEU A 369 24.92 -10.51 3.87
CA LEU A 369 24.32 -10.32 5.20
C LEU A 369 23.91 -11.65 5.83
N LEU A 370 23.50 -12.61 5.01
CA LEU A 370 23.17 -13.98 5.38
C LEU A 370 24.12 -14.94 4.65
N PRO A 371 24.38 -16.16 5.19
CA PRO A 371 25.16 -17.17 4.48
C PRO A 371 24.52 -17.50 3.14
N ALA A 372 25.33 -17.65 2.07
CA ALA A 372 24.83 -18.01 0.75
C ALA A 372 24.08 -19.36 0.79
N ASN A 373 22.90 -19.38 0.16
CA ASN A 373 22.06 -20.59 0.04
C ASN A 373 21.20 -20.49 -1.21
N GLU A 374 21.68 -21.06 -2.31
CA GLU A 374 21.01 -21.03 -3.62
C GLU A 374 19.62 -21.68 -3.60
N ASP A 375 19.46 -22.81 -2.89
CA ASP A 375 18.18 -23.52 -2.82
C ASP A 375 17.12 -22.68 -2.09
N ARG A 376 17.50 -22.02 -0.99
CA ARG A 376 16.60 -21.14 -0.25
C ARG A 376 16.27 -19.88 -1.06
N ALA A 377 17.27 -19.31 -1.75
CA ALA A 377 17.05 -18.19 -2.64
C ALA A 377 16.05 -18.54 -3.76
N ASN A 378 16.23 -19.71 -4.41
CA ASN A 378 15.33 -20.18 -5.47
C ASN A 378 13.89 -20.33 -4.97
N ARG A 379 13.67 -20.98 -3.82
CA ARG A 379 12.33 -21.11 -3.21
C ARG A 379 11.69 -19.77 -2.90
N LEU A 380 12.41 -18.86 -2.24
CA LEU A 380 11.89 -17.53 -1.88
C LEU A 380 11.55 -16.68 -3.12
N PHE A 381 12.37 -16.74 -4.17
CA PHE A 381 12.04 -16.10 -5.45
C PHE A 381 10.76 -16.69 -6.07
N ALA A 382 10.61 -18.03 -6.02
CA ALA A 382 9.41 -18.71 -6.54
C ALA A 382 8.16 -18.34 -5.75
N GLU A 383 8.23 -18.33 -4.42
CA GLU A 383 7.15 -17.89 -3.54
C GLU A 383 6.74 -16.45 -3.83
N ALA A 384 7.72 -15.53 -3.97
CA ALA A 384 7.44 -14.14 -4.34
C ALA A 384 6.73 -14.02 -5.69
N ALA A 385 7.16 -14.81 -6.70
CA ALA A 385 6.54 -14.80 -8.02
C ALA A 385 5.11 -15.37 -8.01
N ASN A 386 4.83 -16.36 -7.16
CA ASN A 386 3.50 -16.94 -6.98
C ASN A 386 2.47 -15.94 -6.40
N LEU A 387 2.93 -14.90 -5.72
CA LEU A 387 2.09 -13.76 -5.31
C LEU A 387 1.66 -12.88 -6.49
N ARG A 388 2.05 -13.19 -7.72
CA ARG A 388 1.73 -12.44 -8.96
C ARG A 388 2.15 -10.98 -8.95
N ASN A 389 3.09 -10.61 -8.07
CA ASN A 389 3.69 -9.28 -8.11
C ASN A 389 4.55 -9.15 -9.38
N PRO A 390 4.33 -8.14 -10.25
CA PRO A 390 5.06 -8.02 -11.52
C PRO A 390 6.58 -7.99 -11.36
N LYS A 391 7.07 -7.24 -10.37
CA LYS A 391 8.50 -7.14 -10.06
C LYS A 391 9.06 -8.49 -9.61
N ALA A 392 8.31 -9.25 -8.80
CA ALA A 392 8.74 -10.55 -8.31
C ALA A 392 8.83 -11.58 -9.44
N VAL A 393 7.83 -11.64 -10.32
CA VAL A 393 7.83 -12.53 -11.49
C VAL A 393 9.03 -12.25 -12.40
N ILE A 394 9.28 -10.98 -12.72
CA ILE A 394 10.40 -10.57 -13.57
C ILE A 394 11.74 -10.88 -12.88
N SER A 395 11.88 -10.57 -11.60
CA SER A 395 13.11 -10.82 -10.84
C SER A 395 13.43 -12.30 -10.76
N TYR A 396 12.42 -13.15 -10.49
CA TYR A 396 12.62 -14.60 -10.46
C TYR A 396 13.03 -15.15 -11.82
N ALA A 397 12.36 -14.73 -12.88
CA ALA A 397 12.69 -15.18 -14.21
C ALA A 397 14.10 -14.73 -14.65
N ARG A 398 14.54 -13.53 -14.27
CA ARG A 398 15.92 -13.08 -14.47
C ARG A 398 16.91 -13.91 -13.66
N TYR A 399 16.60 -14.21 -12.39
CA TYR A 399 17.42 -15.07 -11.55
C TYR A 399 17.62 -16.48 -12.19
N ILE A 400 16.54 -17.08 -12.68
CA ILE A 400 16.58 -18.40 -13.34
C ILE A 400 17.37 -18.32 -14.66
N THR A 401 17.13 -17.28 -15.46
CA THR A 401 17.80 -17.17 -16.77
C THR A 401 19.27 -16.75 -16.68
N ALA A 402 19.73 -16.25 -15.55
CA ALA A 402 21.14 -15.89 -15.35
C ALA A 402 22.08 -17.10 -15.26
N SER A 403 21.59 -18.30 -14.90
CA SER A 403 22.40 -19.50 -14.81
C SER A 403 21.72 -20.68 -15.50
N PRO A 404 22.42 -21.42 -16.39
CA PRO A 404 21.85 -22.56 -17.11
C PRO A 404 21.54 -23.78 -16.19
N GLU A 405 22.12 -23.80 -15.00
CA GLU A 405 21.94 -24.90 -14.02
C GLU A 405 20.68 -24.72 -13.17
N ARG A 406 20.18 -23.50 -13.02
CA ARG A 406 18.99 -23.20 -12.23
C ARG A 406 17.72 -23.74 -12.87
N ARG A 407 16.86 -24.28 -12.05
CA ARG A 407 15.55 -24.79 -12.48
C ARG A 407 14.45 -24.02 -11.75
N PRO A 408 13.40 -23.58 -12.46
CA PRO A 408 12.29 -22.90 -11.82
C PRO A 408 11.45 -23.88 -10.97
N GLU A 409 11.09 -23.46 -9.77
CA GLU A 409 10.18 -24.20 -8.89
C GLU A 409 8.70 -23.86 -9.18
N THR A 410 8.43 -22.86 -10.00
CA THR A 410 7.09 -22.52 -10.50
C THR A 410 7.14 -22.26 -12.00
N GLN A 411 6.00 -22.41 -12.67
CA GLN A 411 5.90 -22.13 -14.11
C GLN A 411 5.97 -20.62 -14.37
N LEU A 412 7.07 -20.19 -14.96
CA LEU A 412 7.32 -18.77 -15.26
C LEU A 412 6.60 -18.27 -16.50
N ARG A 413 6.46 -19.15 -17.51
CA ARG A 413 5.85 -18.76 -18.79
C ARG A 413 4.45 -18.16 -18.65
N PRO A 414 3.46 -18.79 -17.95
CA PRO A 414 2.12 -18.21 -17.84
C PRO A 414 2.12 -16.87 -17.08
N LEU A 415 2.92 -16.74 -16.02
CA LEU A 415 3.04 -15.50 -15.25
C LEU A 415 3.62 -14.35 -16.09
N LEU A 416 4.68 -14.62 -16.84
CA LEU A 416 5.28 -13.62 -17.74
C LEU A 416 4.38 -13.31 -18.93
N GLN A 417 3.61 -14.29 -19.45
CA GLN A 417 2.67 -14.07 -20.54
C GLN A 417 1.57 -13.09 -20.11
N GLU A 418 1.01 -13.25 -18.90
CA GLU A 418 0.01 -12.34 -18.33
C GLU A 418 0.55 -10.90 -18.29
N LEU A 419 1.77 -10.70 -17.78
CA LEU A 419 2.40 -9.38 -17.73
C LEU A 419 2.70 -8.81 -19.13
N ALA A 420 3.15 -9.65 -20.06
CA ALA A 420 3.43 -9.24 -21.43
C ALA A 420 2.16 -8.84 -22.19
N ASP A 421 1.04 -9.53 -21.94
CA ASP A 421 -0.26 -9.21 -22.53
C ASP A 421 -0.86 -7.95 -21.90
N ALA A 422 -0.51 -7.64 -20.63
CA ALA A 422 -0.78 -6.36 -19.99
C ALA A 422 0.15 -5.22 -20.47
N GLY A 423 1.09 -5.50 -21.37
CA GLY A 423 1.95 -4.49 -22.01
C GLY A 423 3.30 -4.26 -21.33
N SER A 424 3.77 -5.11 -20.39
CA SER A 424 5.10 -4.95 -19.78
C SER A 424 6.22 -5.31 -20.78
N PRO A 425 7.06 -4.35 -21.18
CA PRO A 425 8.17 -4.64 -22.09
C PRO A 425 9.25 -5.49 -21.42
N GLU A 426 9.50 -5.35 -20.13
CA GLU A 426 10.44 -6.17 -19.39
C GLU A 426 10.00 -7.65 -19.37
N ALA A 427 8.72 -7.92 -19.14
CA ALA A 427 8.18 -9.28 -19.20
C ALA A 427 8.34 -9.88 -20.60
N MET A 428 8.17 -9.07 -21.65
CA MET A 428 8.39 -9.49 -23.04
C MET A 428 9.87 -9.87 -23.29
N VAL A 429 10.83 -9.09 -22.76
CA VAL A 429 12.26 -9.43 -22.87
C VAL A 429 12.55 -10.74 -22.16
N VAL A 430 12.09 -10.90 -20.95
CA VAL A 430 12.35 -12.11 -20.16
C VAL A 430 11.69 -13.35 -20.78
N LEU A 431 10.48 -13.22 -21.37
CA LEU A 431 9.90 -14.30 -22.20
C LEU A 431 10.81 -14.63 -23.39
N GLY A 432 11.39 -13.64 -24.03
CA GLY A 432 12.42 -13.82 -25.05
C GLY A 432 13.59 -14.66 -24.53
N ASN A 433 14.11 -14.34 -23.34
CA ASN A 433 15.20 -15.05 -22.68
C ASN A 433 14.83 -16.52 -22.37
N LEU A 434 13.60 -16.78 -21.88
CA LEU A 434 13.12 -18.16 -21.68
C LEU A 434 13.11 -18.97 -22.97
N TYR A 435 12.60 -18.39 -24.07
CA TYR A 435 12.61 -19.08 -25.38
C TYR A 435 14.02 -19.23 -25.96
N ALA A 436 14.90 -18.27 -25.74
CA ALA A 436 16.29 -18.34 -26.18
C ALA A 436 17.05 -19.50 -25.51
N LYS A 437 16.83 -19.68 -24.21
CA LYS A 437 17.54 -20.67 -23.39
C LYS A 437 16.80 -22.02 -23.28
N GLY A 438 15.51 -22.09 -23.63
CA GLY A 438 14.70 -23.29 -23.49
C GLY A 438 14.36 -23.62 -22.03
N ILE A 439 14.19 -22.60 -21.20
CA ILE A 439 13.81 -22.73 -19.79
C ILE A 439 12.30 -22.61 -19.68
N ASP A 440 11.65 -23.58 -19.03
CA ASP A 440 10.18 -23.67 -18.88
C ASP A 440 9.40 -23.69 -20.21
N VAL A 441 10.11 -23.70 -21.34
CA VAL A 441 9.56 -23.74 -22.69
C VAL A 441 10.51 -24.50 -23.63
N LYS A 442 9.98 -25.01 -24.76
CA LYS A 442 10.83 -25.53 -25.82
C LYS A 442 11.66 -24.39 -26.42
N GLN A 443 12.98 -24.55 -26.49
CA GLN A 443 13.91 -23.58 -27.07
C GLN A 443 13.48 -23.15 -28.47
N SER A 444 13.50 -21.86 -28.74
CA SER A 444 13.09 -21.29 -30.03
C SER A 444 13.61 -19.87 -30.24
N SER A 445 14.73 -19.75 -30.94
CA SER A 445 15.32 -18.45 -31.32
C SER A 445 14.33 -17.57 -32.11
N ARG A 446 13.47 -18.19 -32.95
CA ARG A 446 12.43 -17.43 -33.68
C ARG A 446 11.40 -16.78 -32.76
N ARG A 447 10.98 -17.49 -31.69
CA ARG A 447 10.05 -16.94 -30.69
C ARG A 447 10.74 -15.89 -29.83
N ALA A 448 11.99 -16.13 -29.44
CA ALA A 448 12.79 -15.17 -28.68
C ALA A 448 12.90 -13.83 -29.42
N VAL A 449 13.34 -13.86 -30.68
CA VAL A 449 13.45 -12.63 -31.50
C VAL A 449 12.09 -11.92 -31.67
N ARG A 450 10.99 -12.67 -31.77
CA ARG A 450 9.65 -12.07 -31.84
C ARG A 450 9.30 -11.29 -30.56
N TRP A 451 9.59 -11.88 -29.40
CA TRP A 451 9.34 -11.22 -28.12
C TRP A 451 10.23 -10.00 -27.92
N TYR A 452 11.51 -10.07 -28.27
CA TYR A 452 12.42 -8.92 -28.22
C TYR A 452 11.92 -7.76 -29.10
N LYS A 453 11.47 -8.05 -30.33
CA LYS A 453 10.91 -7.03 -31.20
C LYS A 453 9.62 -6.42 -30.64
N LYS A 454 8.75 -7.24 -30.04
CA LYS A 454 7.54 -6.75 -29.35
C LYS A 454 7.90 -5.78 -28.21
N ALA A 455 8.89 -6.13 -27.38
CA ALA A 455 9.35 -5.28 -26.28
C ALA A 455 9.83 -3.91 -26.82
N VAL A 456 10.67 -3.90 -27.85
CA VAL A 456 11.16 -2.65 -28.46
C VAL A 456 10.00 -1.81 -29.01
N THR A 457 9.03 -2.43 -29.71
CA THR A 457 7.86 -1.72 -30.24
C THR A 457 7.04 -1.10 -29.12
N GLN A 458 6.85 -1.83 -28.01
CA GLN A 458 6.10 -1.35 -26.85
C GLN A 458 6.78 -0.13 -26.19
N VAL A 459 8.12 -0.19 -26.01
CA VAL A 459 8.91 0.93 -25.48
C VAL A 459 8.84 2.15 -26.40
N GLN A 460 8.90 1.95 -27.72
CA GLN A 460 8.84 3.06 -28.70
C GLN A 460 7.44 3.71 -28.76
N ALA A 461 6.40 2.96 -28.46
CA ALA A 461 5.02 3.47 -28.40
C ALA A 461 4.72 4.24 -27.10
N SER A 462 5.46 3.99 -26.03
CA SER A 462 5.34 4.71 -24.76
C SER A 462 6.18 5.99 -24.77
N HIS A 463 5.61 7.10 -24.31
CA HIS A 463 6.34 8.38 -24.24
C HIS A 463 7.48 8.38 -23.20
N HIS A 464 7.54 7.34 -22.34
CA HIS A 464 8.56 7.12 -21.32
C HIS A 464 9.38 5.88 -21.70
N GLY A 465 10.11 5.94 -22.82
CA GLY A 465 10.89 4.83 -23.32
C GLY A 465 11.91 4.31 -22.30
N ASP A 466 11.79 3.03 -21.90
CA ASP A 466 12.73 2.36 -21.02
C ASP A 466 14.00 1.99 -21.81
N ALA A 467 15.05 2.79 -21.63
CA ALA A 467 16.33 2.58 -22.27
C ALA A 467 16.98 1.23 -21.87
N ALA A 468 16.71 0.73 -20.66
CA ALA A 468 17.27 -0.53 -20.19
C ALA A 468 16.72 -1.72 -20.98
N VAL A 469 15.43 -1.69 -21.35
CA VAL A 469 14.81 -2.72 -22.21
C VAL A 469 15.46 -2.76 -23.58
N ILE A 470 15.65 -1.59 -24.21
CA ILE A 470 16.30 -1.51 -25.54
C ILE A 470 17.74 -2.02 -25.44
N ASN A 471 18.47 -1.63 -24.41
CA ASN A 471 19.84 -2.06 -24.16
C ASN A 471 19.92 -3.59 -24.00
N GLU A 472 19.07 -4.19 -23.18
CA GLU A 472 19.04 -5.64 -22.95
C GLU A 472 18.71 -6.40 -24.24
N VAL A 473 17.75 -5.92 -25.03
CA VAL A 473 17.41 -6.53 -26.33
C VAL A 473 18.57 -6.42 -27.31
N ALA A 474 19.19 -5.24 -27.41
CA ALA A 474 20.32 -5.03 -28.31
C ALA A 474 21.50 -5.93 -27.96
N TRP A 475 21.82 -6.04 -26.66
CA TRP A 475 22.84 -6.94 -26.16
C TRP A 475 22.55 -8.39 -26.56
N ASN A 476 21.37 -8.93 -26.22
CA ASN A 476 20.97 -10.31 -26.51
C ASN A 476 21.03 -10.64 -28.03
N LEU A 477 20.82 -9.65 -28.88
CA LEU A 477 20.84 -9.83 -30.35
C LEU A 477 22.22 -9.59 -31.01
N ALA A 478 23.15 -8.94 -30.31
CA ALA A 478 24.49 -8.65 -30.79
C ALA A 478 25.53 -9.66 -30.33
N VAL A 479 25.41 -10.21 -29.09
CA VAL A 479 26.47 -11.02 -28.49
C VAL A 479 26.11 -12.51 -28.36
N SER A 480 24.88 -12.94 -28.71
CA SER A 480 24.46 -14.33 -28.56
C SER A 480 25.40 -15.31 -29.27
N ASP A 481 25.73 -16.41 -28.58
CA ASP A 481 26.44 -17.56 -29.19
C ASP A 481 25.57 -18.39 -30.15
N GLN A 482 24.21 -18.17 -30.05
CA GLN A 482 23.25 -18.82 -30.93
C GLN A 482 23.11 -18.03 -32.26
N LYS A 483 23.73 -18.52 -33.35
CA LYS A 483 23.68 -17.90 -34.66
C LYS A 483 22.27 -17.48 -35.13
N ALA A 484 21.22 -18.25 -34.74
CA ALA A 484 19.85 -17.94 -35.10
C ALA A 484 19.27 -16.72 -34.35
N LEU A 485 19.82 -16.37 -33.18
CA LEU A 485 19.45 -15.18 -32.41
C LEU A 485 20.17 -13.92 -32.91
N LEU A 486 21.37 -14.04 -33.47
CA LEU A 486 22.15 -12.90 -33.93
C LEU A 486 21.37 -12.08 -34.93
N LYS A 487 21.16 -10.81 -34.62
CA LYS A 487 20.55 -9.79 -35.49
C LYS A 487 21.30 -8.46 -35.31
N PRO A 488 22.62 -8.45 -35.62
CA PRO A 488 23.47 -7.32 -35.29
C PRO A 488 23.04 -6.00 -35.94
N SER A 489 22.55 -6.02 -37.17
CA SER A 489 22.07 -4.80 -37.85
C SER A 489 20.80 -4.22 -37.19
N TYR A 490 19.88 -5.10 -36.70
CA TYR A 490 18.73 -4.63 -35.97
C TYR A 490 19.13 -4.12 -34.58
N ALA A 491 20.01 -4.83 -33.86
CA ALA A 491 20.54 -4.40 -32.56
C ALA A 491 21.20 -3.01 -32.66
N GLN A 492 22.06 -2.79 -33.69
CA GLN A 492 22.67 -1.49 -33.93
C GLN A 492 21.63 -0.40 -34.21
N SER A 493 20.64 -0.68 -35.06
CA SER A 493 19.59 0.29 -35.42
C SER A 493 18.79 0.79 -34.19
N ILE A 494 18.42 -0.11 -33.25
CA ILE A 494 17.69 0.29 -32.05
C ILE A 494 18.59 1.07 -31.09
N MET A 495 19.88 0.71 -30.95
CA MET A 495 20.84 1.44 -30.13
C MET A 495 21.12 2.83 -30.73
N ASP A 496 21.37 2.94 -32.06
CA ASP A 496 21.58 4.22 -32.74
C ASP A 496 20.40 5.18 -32.53
N THR A 497 19.19 4.65 -32.56
CA THR A 497 17.96 5.43 -32.31
C THR A 497 17.85 5.88 -30.86
N MET A 498 18.08 4.97 -29.91
CA MET A 498 18.05 5.27 -28.49
C MET A 498 19.10 6.31 -28.09
N MET A 499 20.35 6.11 -28.52
CA MET A 499 21.48 6.97 -28.16
C MET A 499 21.38 8.36 -28.79
N ARG A 500 20.74 8.51 -29.97
CA ARG A 500 20.46 9.83 -30.55
C ARG A 500 19.35 10.59 -29.84
N ASN A 501 18.29 9.89 -29.42
CA ASN A 501 17.07 10.53 -28.95
C ASN A 501 17.06 10.75 -27.42
N ASN A 502 17.91 10.05 -26.68
CA ASN A 502 17.93 10.13 -25.22
C ASN A 502 19.29 10.63 -24.71
N LYS A 503 19.37 11.93 -24.42
CA LYS A 503 20.61 12.56 -23.92
C LYS A 503 21.07 12.02 -22.56
N GLN A 504 20.16 11.51 -21.74
CA GLN A 504 20.47 11.03 -20.38
C GLN A 504 21.31 9.75 -20.39
N VAL A 505 21.17 8.93 -21.45
CA VAL A 505 21.88 7.64 -21.55
C VAL A 505 23.20 7.71 -22.33
N GLN A 506 23.47 8.83 -23.03
CA GLN A 506 24.63 8.97 -23.92
C GLN A 506 26.00 8.82 -23.26
N ASN A 507 26.04 9.00 -21.91
CA ASN A 507 27.26 8.92 -21.10
C ASN A 507 27.21 7.75 -20.11
N HIS A 508 26.26 6.82 -20.28
CA HIS A 508 26.13 5.66 -19.41
C HIS A 508 27.09 4.54 -19.88
N PRO A 509 28.04 4.09 -19.05
CA PRO A 509 29.08 3.15 -19.49
C PRO A 509 28.54 1.87 -20.10
N GLU A 510 27.53 1.23 -19.49
CA GLU A 510 26.95 -0.03 -19.95
C GLU A 510 26.18 0.12 -21.27
N TYR A 511 25.55 1.28 -21.52
CA TYR A 511 24.89 1.53 -22.80
C TYR A 511 25.86 1.83 -23.92
N LEU A 512 26.97 2.49 -23.61
CA LEU A 512 28.08 2.68 -24.55
C LEU A 512 28.75 1.36 -24.92
N ASP A 513 28.91 0.44 -23.93
CA ASP A 513 29.44 -0.90 -24.13
C ASP A 513 28.56 -1.72 -25.09
N THR A 514 27.24 -1.77 -24.80
CA THR A 514 26.28 -2.44 -25.68
C THR A 514 26.29 -1.85 -27.09
N TRP A 515 26.36 -0.53 -27.19
CA TRP A 515 26.43 0.15 -28.49
C TRP A 515 27.71 -0.21 -29.26
N ALA A 516 28.86 -0.26 -28.57
CA ALA A 516 30.14 -0.72 -29.14
C ALA A 516 30.04 -2.18 -29.62
N ALA A 517 29.45 -3.08 -28.79
CA ALA A 517 29.22 -4.47 -29.14
C ALA A 517 28.36 -4.63 -30.40
N THR A 518 27.32 -3.80 -30.60
CA THR A 518 26.52 -3.83 -31.83
C THR A 518 27.32 -3.46 -33.08
N TYR A 519 28.24 -2.48 -32.99
CA TYR A 519 29.15 -2.12 -34.10
C TYR A 519 30.18 -3.21 -34.38
N ALA A 520 30.77 -3.81 -33.34
CA ALA A 520 31.71 -4.93 -33.48
C ALA A 520 31.06 -6.16 -34.13
N ALA A 521 29.81 -6.49 -33.73
CA ALA A 521 29.03 -7.59 -34.31
C ALA A 521 28.69 -7.37 -35.81
N ASN A 522 28.69 -6.11 -36.30
CA ASN A 522 28.57 -5.75 -37.72
C ASN A 522 29.93 -5.57 -38.41
N GLY A 523 31.04 -5.87 -37.74
CA GLY A 523 32.41 -5.77 -38.31
C GLY A 523 33.01 -4.37 -38.28
N ASN A 524 32.35 -3.36 -37.70
CA ASN A 524 32.87 -2.00 -37.59
C ASN A 524 33.66 -1.81 -36.28
N PHE A 525 34.86 -2.39 -36.24
CA PHE A 525 35.72 -2.35 -35.04
C PHE A 525 36.25 -0.96 -34.73
N VAL A 526 36.43 -0.09 -35.76
CA VAL A 526 36.90 1.30 -35.54
C VAL A 526 35.92 2.05 -34.66
N LYS A 527 34.62 1.97 -34.99
CA LYS A 527 33.57 2.63 -34.19
C LYS A 527 33.35 1.95 -32.85
N ALA A 528 33.44 0.63 -32.78
CA ALA A 528 33.35 -0.14 -31.53
C ALA A 528 34.43 0.28 -30.53
N ILE A 529 35.69 0.38 -30.97
CA ILE A 529 36.82 0.82 -30.12
C ILE A 529 36.63 2.26 -29.63
N GLU A 530 36.18 3.17 -30.50
CA GLU A 530 35.86 4.55 -30.10
C GLU A 530 34.84 4.60 -28.97
N LEU A 531 33.72 3.87 -29.13
CA LEU A 531 32.63 3.84 -28.15
C LEU A 531 33.06 3.15 -26.86
N GLN A 532 33.85 2.10 -26.95
CA GLN A 532 34.36 1.36 -25.79
C GLN A 532 35.32 2.19 -24.92
N LYS A 533 36.19 3.00 -25.59
CA LYS A 533 37.06 3.95 -24.88
C LYS A 533 36.23 5.05 -24.18
N ARG A 534 35.11 5.47 -24.75
CA ARG A 534 34.16 6.38 -24.08
C ARG A 534 33.47 5.71 -22.90
N ALA A 535 33.05 4.43 -23.02
CA ALA A 535 32.47 3.68 -21.90
C ALA A 535 33.44 3.62 -20.71
N LEU A 536 34.70 3.27 -20.94
CA LEU A 536 35.75 3.26 -19.91
C LEU A 536 36.01 4.65 -19.30
N HIS A 537 36.02 5.70 -20.13
CA HIS A 537 36.17 7.08 -19.64
C HIS A 537 35.06 7.48 -18.66
N TYR A 538 33.80 7.24 -19.05
CA TYR A 538 32.66 7.57 -18.16
C TYR A 538 32.57 6.65 -16.95
N ALA A 539 32.92 5.37 -17.06
CA ALA A 539 33.02 4.48 -15.91
C ALA A 539 34.02 5.00 -14.86
N ARG A 540 35.16 5.53 -15.27
CA ARG A 540 36.16 6.15 -14.37
C ARG A 540 35.65 7.45 -13.75
N ILE A 541 35.01 8.34 -14.52
CA ILE A 541 34.42 9.59 -13.99
C ILE A 541 33.33 9.32 -12.97
N GLN A 542 32.53 8.28 -13.20
CA GLN A 542 31.41 7.90 -12.34
C GLN A 542 31.81 6.94 -11.21
N GLU A 543 33.10 6.68 -11.05
CA GLU A 543 33.67 5.77 -10.04
C GLU A 543 33.08 4.35 -10.08
N ARG A 544 32.62 3.89 -11.25
CA ARG A 544 32.03 2.59 -11.50
C ARG A 544 33.11 1.52 -11.63
N THR A 545 33.83 1.27 -10.53
CA THR A 545 34.92 0.27 -10.46
C THR A 545 34.44 -1.16 -10.77
N ASP A 546 33.16 -1.42 -10.51
CA ASP A 546 32.49 -2.70 -10.73
C ASP A 546 32.46 -3.15 -12.21
N VAL A 547 32.44 -2.22 -13.16
CA VAL A 547 32.36 -2.51 -14.59
C VAL A 547 33.67 -2.31 -15.36
N ILE A 548 34.69 -1.65 -14.79
CA ILE A 548 35.92 -1.28 -15.50
C ILE A 548 36.63 -2.52 -16.08
N ALA A 549 36.74 -3.59 -15.29
CA ALA A 549 37.47 -4.79 -15.74
C ALA A 549 36.80 -5.45 -16.98
N ILE A 550 35.48 -5.59 -16.99
CA ILE A 550 34.75 -6.17 -18.11
C ILE A 550 34.81 -5.26 -19.34
N LEU A 551 34.68 -3.94 -19.15
CA LEU A 551 34.81 -2.97 -20.27
C LEU A 551 36.19 -2.99 -20.91
N GLN A 552 37.24 -3.22 -20.10
CA GLN A 552 38.60 -3.36 -20.59
C GLN A 552 38.77 -4.65 -21.44
N THR A 553 38.23 -5.77 -20.97
CA THR A 553 38.23 -7.04 -21.71
C THR A 553 37.51 -6.91 -23.06
N HIS A 554 36.39 -6.22 -23.10
CA HIS A 554 35.66 -5.95 -24.33
C HIS A 554 36.50 -5.06 -25.31
N LEU A 555 37.19 -4.03 -24.81
CA LEU A 555 38.06 -3.18 -25.61
C LEU A 555 39.18 -4.02 -26.27
N GLU A 556 39.85 -4.87 -25.50
CA GLU A 556 40.92 -5.76 -26.00
C GLU A 556 40.41 -6.70 -27.10
N SER A 557 39.20 -7.25 -26.94
CA SER A 557 38.55 -8.06 -27.97
C SER A 557 38.31 -7.27 -29.24
N PHE A 558 37.81 -6.04 -29.14
CA PHE A 558 37.56 -5.20 -30.32
C PHE A 558 38.86 -4.73 -31.01
N GLU A 559 39.91 -4.44 -30.23
CA GLU A 559 41.25 -4.11 -30.77
C GLU A 559 41.88 -5.31 -31.48
N ALA A 560 41.59 -6.52 -31.07
CA ALA A 560 41.97 -7.77 -31.74
C ALA A 560 41.10 -8.10 -32.98
N GLY A 561 40.11 -7.27 -33.32
CA GLY A 561 39.18 -7.52 -34.42
C GLY A 561 38.18 -8.65 -34.15
N ALA A 562 37.91 -8.96 -32.87
CA ALA A 562 36.95 -9.97 -32.46
C ALA A 562 35.71 -9.33 -31.84
N HIS A 563 34.53 -9.82 -32.22
CA HIS A 563 33.31 -9.47 -31.52
C HIS A 563 33.17 -10.33 -30.26
N ILE A 564 32.56 -9.75 -29.22
CA ILE A 564 32.26 -10.46 -27.98
C ILE A 564 31.04 -11.36 -28.12
N THR A 565 31.00 -12.41 -27.33
CA THR A 565 29.88 -13.37 -27.27
C THR A 565 29.46 -13.61 -25.80
N ASP A 566 28.30 -14.22 -25.58
CA ASP A 566 27.82 -14.61 -24.25
C ASP A 566 28.84 -15.47 -23.44
N ARG A 567 29.87 -16.00 -24.11
CA ARG A 567 30.97 -16.78 -23.50
C ARG A 567 32.23 -15.94 -23.26
N THR A 568 32.26 -14.71 -23.69
CA THR A 568 33.35 -13.77 -23.38
C THR A 568 33.21 -13.39 -21.89
N PRO A 569 34.23 -13.60 -21.06
CA PRO A 569 34.15 -13.36 -19.62
C PRO A 569 33.87 -11.89 -19.28
#